data_0df2e1ca3845e67e3f4aac77fd72fcde
#
_entry.id   0df2e1ca3845e67e3f4aac77fd72fcde
#
_cell.length_a   1.000
_cell.length_b   1.000
_cell.length_c   1.000
_cell.angle_alpha   90.00
_cell.angle_beta   90.00
_cell.angle_gamma   90.00
#
_symmetry.space_group_name_H-M   'P 1'
#
loop_
_entity.id
_entity.type
_entity.pdbx_description
1 polymer ?
#
loop_
_entity_poly.entity_id
_entity_poly.type
_entity_poly.pdbx_seq_one_letter_code
_entity_poly.pdbx_strand_id
1 'polypeptide(L)'
;MICAESEVLERHLDFLTGKSLLLTGAVNDEFLSDLRRQGFNARAWSWYFDYANRENQKQQSAVDFSLEFQCQADLILFYWTKNKQECHFQLMQMLAKSPVGQEILIVGENRSGVRSAENMLADFGDIHKIDSARRCSLYHFQLKNPPHFDLNSFWKSYQSPQLADVTVYALPGVFSAAELDGGTALLLSTLKNVSGDVLDIGCGAGVIGSYIQKNYPKTKLVMTDIHAMALESARRTLRENQLQGTVLASDVFSHVEGKFDLIISNPPFHDGIDTAYTAVNELIKQAKWHLKTGGELRIVANAFLPYADWLEQHFGSHEVLAKNNKFKVYSVRG
;
A
#
# COMPACT_ATOMS: atom_id res chain seq x y z
N MET A 1 -18.93 9.11 1.64
CA MET A 1 -19.60 8.32 0.55
C MET A 1 -19.08 6.89 0.66
N ILE A 2 -19.97 5.89 0.57
CA ILE A 2 -19.58 4.47 0.61
C ILE A 2 -19.38 3.92 -0.80
N CYS A 3 -18.53 2.89 -0.93
CA CYS A 3 -18.25 2.20 -2.19
C CYS A 3 -19.28 1.11 -2.48
N ALA A 4 -19.18 0.51 -3.66
CA ALA A 4 -20.13 -0.53 -4.10
C ALA A 4 -20.12 -1.77 -3.20
N GLU A 5 -18.95 -2.13 -2.66
CA GLU A 5 -18.80 -3.22 -1.69
C GLU A 5 -19.57 -2.95 -0.41
N SER A 6 -19.44 -1.74 0.14
CA SER A 6 -20.17 -1.32 1.34
C SER A 6 -21.68 -1.20 1.10
N GLU A 7 -22.11 -0.74 -0.08
CA GLU A 7 -23.55 -0.76 -0.46
C GLU A 7 -24.13 -2.19 -0.47
N VAL A 8 -23.32 -3.19 -0.81
CA VAL A 8 -23.75 -4.60 -0.74
C VAL A 8 -23.87 -5.05 0.71
N LEU A 9 -22.93 -4.68 1.57
CA LEU A 9 -22.99 -5.00 3.01
C LEU A 9 -24.16 -4.31 3.71
N GLU A 10 -24.52 -3.06 3.34
CA GLU A 10 -25.70 -2.36 3.87
C GLU A 10 -27.01 -3.11 3.67
N ARG A 11 -27.12 -3.94 2.63
CA ARG A 11 -28.30 -4.78 2.41
C ARG A 11 -28.48 -5.89 3.44
N HIS A 12 -27.46 -6.12 4.26
CA HIS A 12 -27.39 -7.21 5.25
C HIS A 12 -27.22 -6.71 6.69
N LEU A 13 -27.65 -5.48 7.00
CA LEU A 13 -27.51 -4.90 8.34
C LEU A 13 -28.16 -5.74 9.44
N ASP A 14 -29.26 -6.44 9.13
CA ASP A 14 -29.90 -7.36 10.07
C ASP A 14 -28.94 -8.49 10.53
N PHE A 15 -28.11 -8.99 9.59
CA PHE A 15 -27.10 -10.02 9.89
C PHE A 15 -25.96 -9.47 10.76
N LEU A 16 -25.67 -8.17 10.68
CA LEU A 16 -24.63 -7.49 11.45
C LEU A 16 -25.09 -7.14 12.87
N THR A 17 -26.41 -7.04 13.11
CA THR A 17 -26.99 -6.56 14.35
C THR A 17 -26.63 -7.45 15.53
N GLY A 18 -26.22 -6.84 16.65
CA GLY A 18 -25.87 -7.52 17.90
C GLY A 18 -24.47 -8.14 17.92
N LYS A 19 -23.71 -8.03 16.85
CA LYS A 19 -22.33 -8.53 16.74
C LYS A 19 -21.30 -7.40 16.87
N SER A 20 -20.15 -7.71 17.45
CA SER A 20 -18.97 -6.87 17.29
C SER A 20 -18.40 -7.06 15.88
N LEU A 21 -18.11 -5.97 15.18
CA LEU A 21 -17.70 -5.96 13.77
C LEU A 21 -16.26 -5.53 13.61
N LEU A 22 -15.52 -6.22 12.76
CA LEU A 22 -14.19 -5.83 12.32
C LEU A 22 -14.14 -5.69 10.81
N LEU A 23 -13.92 -4.47 10.33
CA LEU A 23 -13.67 -4.20 8.91
C LEU A 23 -12.18 -4.36 8.61
N THR A 24 -11.84 -5.05 7.52
CA THR A 24 -10.43 -5.26 7.14
C THR A 24 -10.28 -5.55 5.64
N GLY A 25 -9.03 -5.73 5.18
CA GLY A 25 -8.70 -5.86 3.75
C GLY A 25 -8.60 -4.49 3.06
N ALA A 26 -9.14 -4.37 1.85
CA ALA A 26 -9.06 -3.16 1.04
C ALA A 26 -10.19 -2.14 1.31
N VAL A 27 -10.71 -2.10 2.54
CA VAL A 27 -11.70 -1.08 2.93
C VAL A 27 -11.08 0.32 2.78
N ASN A 28 -11.81 1.22 2.09
CA ASN A 28 -11.28 2.57 1.81
C ASN A 28 -12.37 3.65 1.75
N ASP A 29 -13.49 3.45 2.40
CA ASP A 29 -14.63 4.38 2.42
C ASP A 29 -15.06 4.75 3.84
N GLU A 30 -16.23 5.39 3.98
CA GLU A 30 -16.75 5.87 5.25
C GLU A 30 -17.67 4.87 5.96
N PHE A 31 -17.76 3.63 5.48
CA PHE A 31 -18.70 2.64 6.02
C PHE A 31 -18.49 2.33 7.50
N LEU A 32 -17.23 2.29 7.96
CA LEU A 32 -16.93 2.18 9.39
C LEU A 32 -17.58 3.29 10.20
N SER A 33 -17.42 4.54 9.75
CA SER A 33 -18.00 5.71 10.42
C SER A 33 -19.53 5.68 10.38
N ASP A 34 -20.11 5.19 9.27
CA ASP A 34 -21.56 5.05 9.12
C ASP A 34 -22.15 3.98 10.05
N LEU A 35 -21.51 2.81 10.16
CA LEU A 35 -21.89 1.75 11.09
C LEU A 35 -21.86 2.26 12.54
N ARG A 36 -20.80 2.94 12.95
CA ARG A 36 -20.67 3.50 14.30
C ARG A 36 -21.73 4.55 14.60
N ARG A 37 -22.07 5.41 13.63
CA ARG A 37 -23.18 6.39 13.80
C ARG A 37 -24.55 5.73 13.95
N GLN A 38 -24.73 4.56 13.32
CA GLN A 38 -25.94 3.74 13.48
C GLN A 38 -25.95 2.90 14.77
N GLY A 39 -24.93 3.01 15.60
CA GLY A 39 -24.85 2.32 16.89
C GLY A 39 -24.23 0.92 16.86
N PHE A 40 -23.65 0.50 15.73
CA PHE A 40 -22.91 -0.77 15.68
C PHE A 40 -21.59 -0.68 16.46
N ASN A 41 -21.25 -1.76 17.14
CA ASN A 41 -19.93 -1.93 17.74
C ASN A 41 -18.94 -2.33 16.66
N ALA A 42 -18.39 -1.36 15.92
CA ALA A 42 -17.52 -1.56 14.77
C ALA A 42 -16.16 -0.92 14.96
N ARG A 43 -15.13 -1.63 14.56
CA ARG A 43 -13.74 -1.18 14.48
C ARG A 43 -13.12 -1.70 13.19
N ALA A 44 -11.92 -1.22 12.82
CA ALA A 44 -11.22 -1.72 11.66
C ALA A 44 -9.77 -2.08 11.97
N TRP A 45 -9.24 -2.97 11.18
CA TRP A 45 -7.82 -3.27 11.06
C TRP A 45 -7.39 -3.02 9.61
N SER A 46 -6.32 -2.28 9.39
CA SER A 46 -5.87 -1.95 8.06
C SER A 46 -4.38 -2.24 7.87
N TRP A 47 -4.04 -2.75 6.69
CA TRP A 47 -2.67 -2.76 6.18
C TRP A 47 -2.33 -1.48 5.41
N TYR A 48 -3.31 -0.53 5.29
CA TYR A 48 -3.19 0.73 4.56
C TYR A 48 -3.23 1.91 5.54
N PHE A 49 -2.13 2.64 5.60
CA PHE A 49 -1.95 3.75 6.54
C PHE A 49 -2.84 4.95 6.22
N ASP A 50 -3.04 5.26 4.94
CA ASP A 50 -3.89 6.37 4.49
C ASP A 50 -5.33 6.23 5.01
N TYR A 51 -5.89 5.02 4.92
CA TYR A 51 -7.20 4.71 5.48
C TYR A 51 -7.20 4.86 7.02
N ALA A 52 -6.25 4.24 7.69
CA ALA A 52 -6.16 4.30 9.15
C ALA A 52 -5.96 5.74 9.66
N ASN A 53 -5.08 6.50 9.03
CA ASN A 53 -4.83 7.90 9.39
C ASN A 53 -6.09 8.76 9.20
N ARG A 54 -6.77 8.64 8.07
CA ARG A 54 -7.99 9.38 7.75
C ARG A 54 -9.13 9.08 8.73
N GLU A 55 -9.37 7.81 9.04
CA GLU A 55 -10.45 7.43 9.94
C GLU A 55 -10.13 7.77 11.42
N ASN A 56 -8.88 7.64 11.84
CA ASN A 56 -8.45 7.99 13.20
C ASN A 56 -8.46 9.51 13.46
N GLN A 57 -8.31 10.34 12.42
CA GLN A 57 -8.53 11.79 12.53
C GLN A 57 -10.00 12.16 12.77
N LYS A 58 -10.94 11.36 12.23
CA LYS A 58 -12.38 11.56 12.44
C LYS A 58 -12.83 11.00 13.79
N GLN A 59 -12.31 9.85 14.17
CA GLN A 59 -12.71 9.11 15.38
C GLN A 59 -11.48 8.42 15.99
N GLN A 60 -11.06 8.87 17.13
CA GLN A 60 -9.87 8.35 17.81
C GLN A 60 -9.91 6.82 17.97
N SER A 61 -8.81 6.15 17.59
CA SER A 61 -8.61 4.70 17.72
C SER A 61 -9.70 3.84 17.03
N ALA A 62 -10.24 4.32 15.93
CA ALA A 62 -11.22 3.57 15.15
C ALA A 62 -10.58 2.46 14.30
N VAL A 63 -9.32 2.65 13.89
CA VAL A 63 -8.58 1.76 13.01
C VAL A 63 -7.19 1.46 13.57
N ASP A 64 -6.88 0.19 13.72
CA ASP A 64 -5.52 -0.28 14.00
C ASP A 64 -4.76 -0.46 12.68
N PHE A 65 -3.50 -0.01 12.62
CA PHE A 65 -2.61 -0.16 11.48
C PHE A 65 -1.35 -0.93 11.87
N SER A 66 -1.16 -2.09 11.28
CA SER A 66 0.05 -2.91 11.49
C SER A 66 0.15 -4.03 10.45
N LEU A 67 1.34 -4.62 10.30
CA LEU A 67 1.52 -5.83 9.50
C LEU A 67 0.87 -7.05 10.17
N GLU A 68 1.03 -7.19 11.50
CA GLU A 68 0.53 -8.35 12.23
C GLU A 68 -0.91 -8.16 12.71
N PHE A 69 -1.81 -8.97 12.20
CA PHE A 69 -3.21 -8.99 12.62
C PHE A 69 -3.35 -9.43 14.09
N GLN A 70 -4.08 -8.66 14.89
CA GLN A 70 -4.27 -8.91 16.34
C GLN A 70 -5.69 -8.65 16.84
N CYS A 71 -6.66 -8.45 15.98
CA CYS A 71 -8.03 -8.13 16.36
C CYS A 71 -8.93 -9.36 16.49
N GLN A 72 -9.93 -9.26 17.38
CA GLN A 72 -11.01 -10.23 17.51
C GLN A 72 -12.36 -9.52 17.39
N ALA A 73 -13.33 -10.17 16.76
CA ALA A 73 -14.69 -9.71 16.61
C ALA A 73 -15.61 -10.91 16.34
N ASP A 74 -16.91 -10.76 16.62
CA ASP A 74 -17.89 -11.82 16.33
C ASP A 74 -18.03 -12.03 14.81
N LEU A 75 -17.91 -10.96 14.02
CA LEU A 75 -18.00 -11.00 12.57
C LEU A 75 -16.93 -10.11 11.94
N ILE A 76 -16.20 -10.67 10.98
CA ILE A 76 -15.21 -9.94 10.18
C ILE A 76 -15.80 -9.60 8.81
N LEU A 77 -15.67 -8.33 8.39
CA LEU A 77 -16.04 -7.84 7.07
C LEU A 77 -14.74 -7.64 6.28
N PHE A 78 -14.41 -8.60 5.41
CA PHE A 78 -13.19 -8.59 4.62
C PHE A 78 -13.44 -8.05 3.20
N TYR A 79 -12.80 -6.93 2.89
CA TYR A 79 -12.82 -6.31 1.56
C TYR A 79 -11.72 -6.90 0.69
N TRP A 80 -12.11 -7.51 -0.42
CA TRP A 80 -11.19 -8.18 -1.31
C TRP A 80 -10.28 -7.20 -2.04
N THR A 81 -8.96 -7.44 -2.05
CA THR A 81 -8.02 -6.65 -2.83
C THR A 81 -7.95 -7.14 -4.28
N LYS A 82 -7.49 -6.30 -5.22
CA LYS A 82 -7.23 -6.71 -6.61
C LYS A 82 -6.02 -7.65 -6.73
N ASN A 83 -5.15 -7.69 -5.72
CA ASN A 83 -3.97 -8.55 -5.70
C ASN A 83 -4.28 -9.85 -4.95
N LYS A 84 -4.41 -10.95 -5.70
CA LYS A 84 -4.73 -12.26 -5.14
C LYS A 84 -3.69 -12.78 -4.14
N GLN A 85 -2.40 -12.46 -4.34
CA GLN A 85 -1.34 -12.90 -3.42
C GLN A 85 -1.41 -12.13 -2.09
N GLU A 86 -1.75 -10.86 -2.14
CA GLU A 86 -2.02 -10.04 -0.96
C GLU A 86 -3.25 -10.54 -0.20
N CYS A 87 -4.38 -10.79 -0.89
CA CYS A 87 -5.55 -11.41 -0.28
C CYS A 87 -5.21 -12.71 0.44
N HIS A 88 -4.45 -13.58 -0.20
CA HIS A 88 -4.03 -14.85 0.39
C HIS A 88 -3.20 -14.63 1.66
N PHE A 89 -2.22 -13.72 1.63
CA PHE A 89 -1.42 -13.37 2.80
C PHE A 89 -2.28 -12.87 3.95
N GLN A 90 -3.15 -11.89 3.68
CA GLN A 90 -4.01 -11.27 4.70
C GLN A 90 -4.98 -12.30 5.29
N LEU A 91 -5.66 -13.08 4.46
CA LEU A 91 -6.60 -14.11 4.91
C LEU A 91 -5.91 -15.21 5.72
N MET A 92 -4.77 -15.74 5.27
CA MET A 92 -4.06 -16.80 6.00
C MET A 92 -3.59 -16.31 7.38
N GLN A 93 -3.07 -15.08 7.46
CA GLN A 93 -2.67 -14.51 8.75
C GLN A 93 -3.87 -14.31 9.69
N MET A 94 -4.96 -13.77 9.16
CA MET A 94 -6.18 -13.52 9.93
C MET A 94 -6.82 -14.82 10.43
N LEU A 95 -6.99 -15.82 9.55
CA LEU A 95 -7.59 -17.10 9.88
C LEU A 95 -6.77 -17.90 10.91
N ALA A 96 -5.43 -17.85 10.81
CA ALA A 96 -4.55 -18.51 11.76
C ALA A 96 -4.68 -17.96 13.21
N LYS A 97 -5.15 -16.73 13.36
CA LYS A 97 -5.36 -16.07 14.65
C LYS A 97 -6.83 -16.01 15.09
N SER A 98 -7.73 -16.53 14.26
CA SER A 98 -9.17 -16.58 14.52
C SER A 98 -9.57 -17.91 15.16
N PRO A 99 -10.58 -17.91 16.06
CA PRO A 99 -11.10 -19.15 16.63
C PRO A 99 -11.90 -19.96 15.59
N VAL A 100 -11.98 -21.28 15.81
CA VAL A 100 -12.92 -22.13 15.07
C VAL A 100 -14.36 -21.60 15.27
N GLY A 101 -15.12 -21.55 14.18
CA GLY A 101 -16.45 -20.95 14.15
C GLY A 101 -16.47 -19.47 13.77
N GLN A 102 -15.30 -18.81 13.61
CA GLN A 102 -15.26 -17.42 13.17
C GLN A 102 -16.04 -17.22 11.88
N GLU A 103 -16.96 -16.28 11.89
CA GLU A 103 -17.73 -15.87 10.72
C GLU A 103 -17.04 -14.69 10.00
N ILE A 104 -17.01 -14.75 8.67
CA ILE A 104 -16.42 -13.71 7.82
C ILE A 104 -17.35 -13.45 6.65
N LEU A 105 -17.70 -12.20 6.41
CA LEU A 105 -18.30 -11.74 5.16
C LEU A 105 -17.18 -11.24 4.25
N ILE A 106 -17.04 -11.83 3.06
CA ILE A 106 -16.04 -11.45 2.08
C ILE A 106 -16.75 -10.75 0.93
N VAL A 107 -16.40 -9.49 0.69
CA VAL A 107 -17.00 -8.66 -0.35
C VAL A 107 -15.93 -8.15 -1.31
N GLY A 108 -16.27 -8.05 -2.59
CA GLY A 108 -15.38 -7.46 -3.58
C GLY A 108 -16.01 -7.36 -4.97
N GLU A 109 -15.46 -6.50 -5.80
CA GLU A 109 -15.88 -6.37 -7.21
C GLU A 109 -15.67 -7.69 -7.95
N ASN A 110 -16.59 -8.06 -8.85
CA ASN A 110 -16.48 -9.30 -9.64
C ASN A 110 -15.20 -9.33 -10.49
N ARG A 111 -14.75 -8.18 -10.99
CA ARG A 111 -13.52 -8.03 -11.78
C ARG A 111 -12.23 -8.03 -10.93
N SER A 112 -12.32 -7.90 -9.63
CA SER A 112 -11.15 -7.98 -8.73
C SER A 112 -10.71 -9.42 -8.46
N GLY A 113 -11.48 -10.41 -8.94
CA GLY A 113 -11.19 -11.83 -8.74
C GLY A 113 -11.70 -12.38 -7.41
N VAL A 114 -12.67 -11.72 -6.74
CA VAL A 114 -13.27 -12.14 -5.46
C VAL A 114 -13.81 -13.58 -5.48
N ARG A 115 -14.21 -14.12 -6.64
CA ARG A 115 -14.58 -15.54 -6.83
C ARG A 115 -13.48 -16.52 -6.42
N SER A 116 -12.22 -16.09 -6.42
CA SER A 116 -11.12 -16.92 -5.96
C SER A 116 -11.21 -17.27 -4.48
N ALA A 117 -12.02 -16.54 -3.69
CA ALA A 117 -12.26 -16.82 -2.28
C ALA A 117 -12.79 -18.24 -2.07
N GLU A 118 -13.70 -18.73 -2.93
CA GLU A 118 -14.25 -20.09 -2.85
C GLU A 118 -13.15 -21.14 -2.86
N ASN A 119 -12.25 -21.09 -3.85
CA ASN A 119 -11.15 -22.06 -3.95
C ASN A 119 -10.05 -21.82 -2.89
N MET A 120 -9.81 -20.56 -2.52
CA MET A 120 -8.76 -20.20 -1.56
C MET A 120 -9.09 -20.67 -0.15
N LEU A 121 -10.37 -20.72 0.21
CA LEU A 121 -10.84 -21.01 1.56
C LEU A 121 -11.50 -22.38 1.72
N ALA A 122 -11.64 -23.16 0.65
CA ALA A 122 -12.35 -24.46 0.64
C ALA A 122 -11.81 -25.45 1.68
N ASP A 123 -10.50 -25.47 1.93
CA ASP A 123 -9.87 -26.39 2.89
C ASP A 123 -9.99 -25.92 4.36
N PHE A 124 -10.37 -24.67 4.56
CA PHE A 124 -10.39 -24.05 5.89
C PHE A 124 -11.79 -23.90 6.49
N GLY A 125 -12.86 -24.06 5.70
CA GLY A 125 -14.22 -23.93 6.22
C GLY A 125 -15.29 -23.94 5.14
N ASP A 126 -16.51 -23.61 5.55
CA ASP A 126 -17.65 -23.53 4.63
C ASP A 126 -17.73 -22.13 4.04
N ILE A 127 -17.76 -22.03 2.72
CA ILE A 127 -17.92 -20.78 1.99
C ILE A 127 -19.07 -20.86 0.99
N HIS A 128 -19.96 -19.87 0.99
CA HIS A 128 -21.02 -19.76 0.00
C HIS A 128 -21.33 -18.30 -0.35
N LYS A 129 -21.69 -18.10 -1.58
CA LYS A 129 -22.13 -16.81 -2.08
C LYS A 129 -23.55 -16.54 -1.55
N ILE A 130 -23.72 -15.40 -0.89
CA ILE A 130 -25.01 -15.00 -0.30
C ILE A 130 -25.66 -13.82 -1.03
N ASP A 131 -24.91 -12.98 -1.74
CA ASP A 131 -25.46 -11.87 -2.52
C ASP A 131 -24.60 -11.52 -3.73
N SER A 132 -25.20 -10.80 -4.68
CA SER A 132 -24.53 -10.21 -5.83
C SER A 132 -25.27 -8.97 -6.29
N ALA A 133 -24.70 -7.80 -6.06
CA ALA A 133 -25.24 -6.52 -6.46
C ALA A 133 -24.11 -5.52 -6.77
N ARG A 134 -24.41 -4.42 -7.46
CA ARG A 134 -23.43 -3.34 -7.75
C ARG A 134 -22.12 -3.84 -8.41
N ARG A 135 -22.18 -4.93 -9.20
CA ARG A 135 -21.02 -5.64 -9.78
C ARG A 135 -20.06 -6.24 -8.73
N CYS A 136 -20.51 -6.37 -7.49
CA CYS A 136 -19.80 -7.04 -6.40
C CYS A 136 -20.44 -8.40 -6.11
N SER A 137 -19.67 -9.28 -5.47
CA SER A 137 -20.14 -10.52 -4.86
C SER A 137 -19.86 -10.50 -3.37
N LEU A 138 -20.80 -11.05 -2.61
CA LEU A 138 -20.68 -11.22 -1.17
C LEU A 138 -20.73 -12.70 -0.84
N TYR A 139 -19.75 -13.16 -0.07
CA TYR A 139 -19.62 -14.53 0.42
C TYR A 139 -19.70 -14.55 1.93
N HIS A 140 -20.37 -15.54 2.49
CA HIS A 140 -20.28 -15.91 3.89
C HIS A 140 -19.30 -17.06 4.02
N PHE A 141 -18.37 -16.96 4.94
CA PHE A 141 -17.41 -18.00 5.29
C PHE A 141 -17.45 -18.27 6.79
N GLN A 142 -17.41 -19.55 7.18
CA GLN A 142 -17.26 -19.99 8.54
C GLN A 142 -16.02 -20.87 8.69
N LEU A 143 -15.09 -20.45 9.54
CA LEU A 143 -13.82 -21.13 9.80
C LEU A 143 -14.04 -22.44 10.55
N LYS A 144 -13.51 -23.54 10.02
CA LYS A 144 -13.51 -24.88 10.66
C LYS A 144 -12.10 -25.34 11.02
N ASN A 145 -11.16 -25.14 10.09
CA ASN A 145 -9.79 -25.61 10.17
C ASN A 145 -8.84 -24.41 10.06
N PRO A 146 -8.40 -23.76 11.16
CA PRO A 146 -7.47 -22.66 11.10
C PRO A 146 -6.17 -23.07 10.39
N PRO A 147 -5.66 -22.29 9.40
CA PRO A 147 -4.39 -22.58 8.75
C PRO A 147 -3.21 -22.37 9.70
N HIS A 148 -2.10 -23.04 9.41
CA HIS A 148 -0.82 -22.61 9.95
C HIS A 148 -0.29 -21.42 9.15
N PHE A 149 0.10 -20.34 9.84
CA PHE A 149 0.70 -19.17 9.23
C PHE A 149 2.16 -19.04 9.66
N ASP A 150 3.06 -19.07 8.68
CA ASP A 150 4.48 -18.74 8.85
C ASP A 150 4.84 -17.58 7.93
N LEU A 151 5.12 -16.41 8.52
CA LEU A 151 5.53 -15.20 7.79
C LEU A 151 6.73 -15.46 6.88
N ASN A 152 7.66 -16.35 7.30
CA ASN A 152 8.87 -16.61 6.52
C ASN A 152 8.57 -17.28 5.17
N SER A 153 7.49 -18.05 5.06
CA SER A 153 7.09 -18.72 3.83
C SER A 153 6.58 -17.75 2.74
N PHE A 154 6.21 -16.54 3.11
CA PHE A 154 5.67 -15.53 2.19
C PHE A 154 6.73 -14.60 1.59
N TRP A 155 7.95 -14.60 2.12
CA TRP A 155 9.01 -13.75 1.60
C TRP A 155 9.50 -14.24 0.24
N LYS A 156 9.67 -13.27 -0.65
CA LYS A 156 10.42 -13.44 -1.91
C LYS A 156 11.65 -12.55 -1.88
N SER A 157 12.67 -12.94 -2.62
CA SER A 157 13.86 -12.11 -2.82
C SER A 157 14.38 -12.22 -4.25
N TYR A 158 15.01 -11.17 -4.72
CA TYR A 158 15.70 -11.15 -6.00
C TYR A 158 16.91 -10.22 -5.98
N GLN A 159 17.79 -10.42 -6.95
CA GLN A 159 18.92 -9.56 -7.26
C GLN A 159 18.84 -9.12 -8.72
N SER A 160 19.44 -7.98 -9.04
CA SER A 160 19.60 -7.51 -10.41
C SER A 160 20.98 -6.89 -10.57
N PRO A 161 21.65 -7.07 -11.71
CA PRO A 161 22.95 -6.43 -11.98
C PRO A 161 22.93 -4.90 -11.83
N GLN A 162 21.76 -4.30 -11.98
CA GLN A 162 21.55 -2.84 -11.88
C GLN A 162 21.43 -2.34 -10.43
N LEU A 163 21.38 -3.24 -9.44
CA LEU A 163 21.15 -2.89 -8.04
C LEU A 163 22.41 -2.85 -7.16
N ALA A 164 23.60 -2.85 -7.75
CA ALA A 164 24.86 -2.77 -7.01
C ALA A 164 24.97 -3.78 -5.85
N ASP A 165 24.66 -5.05 -6.12
CA ASP A 165 24.66 -6.17 -5.17
C ASP A 165 23.61 -6.07 -4.05
N VAL A 166 22.62 -5.20 -4.16
CA VAL A 166 21.48 -5.18 -3.24
C VAL A 166 20.57 -6.35 -3.53
N THR A 167 20.28 -7.17 -2.51
CA THR A 167 19.21 -8.18 -2.55
C THR A 167 17.93 -7.54 -2.03
N VAL A 168 16.88 -7.52 -2.85
CA VAL A 168 15.57 -7.01 -2.50
C VAL A 168 14.73 -8.10 -1.87
N TYR A 169 14.07 -7.80 -0.75
CA TYR A 169 13.15 -8.70 -0.06
C TYR A 169 11.74 -8.09 -0.09
N ALA A 170 10.74 -8.89 -0.47
CA ALA A 170 9.37 -8.40 -0.57
C ALA A 170 8.35 -9.41 -0.08
N LEU A 171 7.31 -8.90 0.58
CA LEU A 171 6.07 -9.60 0.89
C LEU A 171 5.10 -9.59 -0.31
N PRO A 172 4.08 -10.46 -0.32
CA PRO A 172 3.09 -10.50 -1.39
C PRO A 172 2.38 -9.16 -1.59
N GLY A 173 2.12 -8.78 -2.84
CA GLY A 173 1.41 -7.56 -3.17
C GLY A 173 2.26 -6.30 -3.25
N VAL A 174 3.47 -6.33 -2.72
CA VAL A 174 4.39 -5.19 -2.79
C VAL A 174 4.87 -4.99 -4.23
N PHE A 175 4.92 -3.74 -4.66
CA PHE A 175 5.40 -3.38 -5.99
C PHE A 175 6.85 -3.85 -6.21
N SER A 176 7.14 -4.38 -7.40
CA SER A 176 8.46 -4.93 -7.74
C SER A 176 8.92 -6.08 -6.83
N ALA A 177 7.99 -6.93 -6.36
CA ALA A 177 8.31 -8.01 -5.43
C ALA A 177 9.15 -9.15 -6.03
N ALA A 178 9.20 -9.30 -7.35
CA ALA A 178 9.84 -10.44 -8.03
C ALA A 178 10.99 -10.04 -8.95
N GLU A 179 11.02 -8.80 -9.42
CA GLU A 179 12.02 -8.29 -10.36
C GLU A 179 12.11 -6.76 -10.30
N LEU A 180 13.19 -6.21 -10.82
CA LEU A 180 13.37 -4.78 -10.92
C LEU A 180 12.44 -4.20 -11.99
N ASP A 181 11.57 -3.27 -11.60
CA ASP A 181 10.69 -2.55 -12.53
C ASP A 181 11.47 -1.67 -13.51
N GLY A 182 11.00 -1.61 -14.76
CA GLY A 182 11.66 -0.86 -15.82
C GLY A 182 11.69 0.65 -15.59
N GLY A 183 10.67 1.23 -14.96
CA GLY A 183 10.65 2.65 -14.58
C GLY A 183 11.67 2.93 -13.49
N THR A 184 11.71 2.07 -12.47
CA THR A 184 12.71 2.13 -11.40
C THR A 184 14.13 2.00 -11.96
N ALA A 185 14.38 1.04 -12.86
CA ALA A 185 15.69 0.88 -13.52
C ALA A 185 16.13 2.16 -14.27
N LEU A 186 15.19 2.79 -15.01
CA LEU A 186 15.46 4.04 -15.70
C LEU A 186 15.75 5.18 -14.71
N LEU A 187 15.00 5.27 -13.62
CA LEU A 187 15.20 6.28 -12.57
C LEU A 187 16.58 6.12 -11.92
N LEU A 188 16.98 4.91 -11.54
CA LEU A 188 18.29 4.62 -10.95
C LEU A 188 19.45 4.99 -11.90
N SER A 189 19.31 4.79 -13.20
CA SER A 189 20.34 5.14 -14.19
C SER A 189 20.66 6.63 -14.25
N THR A 190 19.77 7.49 -13.76
CA THR A 190 19.95 8.94 -13.71
C THR A 190 20.66 9.43 -12.45
N LEU A 191 20.86 8.56 -11.43
CA LEU A 191 21.44 8.96 -10.17
C LEU A 191 22.96 9.16 -10.28
N LYS A 192 23.42 10.37 -9.98
CA LYS A 192 24.84 10.75 -9.93
C LYS A 192 25.06 11.71 -8.77
N ASN A 193 26.13 11.47 -8.00
CA ASN A 193 26.57 12.38 -6.92
C ASN A 193 25.47 12.72 -5.89
N VAL A 194 24.69 11.71 -5.46
CA VAL A 194 23.66 11.89 -4.45
C VAL A 194 24.30 12.14 -3.09
N SER A 195 23.83 13.16 -2.36
CA SER A 195 24.32 13.51 -1.03
C SER A 195 23.25 14.21 -0.20
N GLY A 196 23.47 14.30 1.11
CA GLY A 196 22.60 14.98 2.05
C GLY A 196 21.39 14.15 2.46
N ASP A 197 20.27 14.84 2.73
CA ASP A 197 19.04 14.22 3.20
C ASP A 197 18.19 13.78 1.99
N VAL A 198 17.83 12.49 1.95
CA VAL A 198 17.10 11.87 0.83
C VAL A 198 15.78 11.30 1.33
N LEU A 199 14.70 11.56 0.61
CA LEU A 199 13.37 11.01 0.84
C LEU A 199 12.91 10.19 -0.36
N ASP A 200 12.65 8.89 -0.15
CA ASP A 200 12.04 7.97 -1.12
C ASP A 200 10.56 7.79 -0.77
N ILE A 201 9.66 8.37 -1.59
CA ILE A 201 8.21 8.33 -1.36
C ILE A 201 7.57 7.21 -2.19
N GLY A 202 6.75 6.38 -1.52
CA GLY A 202 6.18 5.17 -2.13
C GLY A 202 7.27 4.13 -2.36
N CYS A 203 8.04 3.85 -1.32
CA CYS A 203 9.29 3.09 -1.43
C CYS A 203 9.11 1.60 -1.80
N GLY A 204 7.89 1.06 -1.67
CA GLY A 204 7.62 -0.36 -1.92
C GLY A 204 8.56 -1.27 -1.13
N ALA A 205 9.28 -2.15 -1.83
CA ALA A 205 10.29 -3.03 -1.23
C ALA A 205 11.62 -2.32 -0.86
N GLY A 206 11.68 -0.99 -0.98
CA GLY A 206 12.86 -0.18 -0.64
C GLY A 206 13.98 -0.21 -1.68
N VAL A 207 13.63 -0.49 -2.94
CA VAL A 207 14.61 -0.65 -4.04
C VAL A 207 15.44 0.61 -4.26
N ILE A 208 14.76 1.76 -4.43
CA ILE A 208 15.41 3.05 -4.74
C ILE A 208 16.27 3.49 -3.56
N GLY A 209 15.68 3.54 -2.37
CA GLY A 209 16.39 3.95 -1.15
C GLY A 209 17.60 3.07 -0.84
N SER A 210 17.45 1.75 -0.95
CA SER A 210 18.56 0.81 -0.72
C SER A 210 19.69 0.95 -1.74
N TYR A 211 19.36 1.16 -3.02
CA TYR A 211 20.35 1.45 -4.05
C TYR A 211 21.10 2.75 -3.74
N ILE A 212 20.39 3.81 -3.33
CA ILE A 212 21.00 5.09 -2.95
C ILE A 212 21.95 4.89 -1.77
N GLN A 213 21.50 4.25 -0.71
CA GLN A 213 22.31 4.06 0.49
C GLN A 213 23.53 3.17 0.21
N LYS A 214 23.44 2.18 -0.70
CA LYS A 214 24.57 1.34 -1.11
C LYS A 214 25.64 2.12 -1.86
N ASN A 215 25.24 2.97 -2.80
CA ASN A 215 26.16 3.71 -3.66
C ASN A 215 26.60 5.06 -3.07
N TYR A 216 25.81 5.62 -2.17
CA TYR A 216 26.02 6.93 -1.53
C TYR A 216 25.85 6.83 -0.01
N PRO A 217 26.74 6.11 0.71
CA PRO A 217 26.55 5.72 2.12
C PRO A 217 26.54 6.89 3.11
N LYS A 218 26.91 8.11 2.66
CA LYS A 218 26.87 9.32 3.49
C LYS A 218 25.51 10.02 3.48
N THR A 219 24.56 9.55 2.68
CA THR A 219 23.20 10.09 2.63
C THR A 219 22.44 9.74 3.91
N LYS A 220 21.54 10.62 4.33
CA LYS A 220 20.56 10.35 5.38
C LYS A 220 19.24 9.98 4.70
N LEU A 221 18.91 8.70 4.71
CA LEU A 221 17.78 8.14 3.98
C LEU A 221 16.54 8.03 4.86
N VAL A 222 15.45 8.57 4.35
CA VAL A 222 14.09 8.32 4.82
C VAL A 222 13.29 7.68 3.68
N MET A 223 12.56 6.63 3.97
CA MET A 223 11.67 5.94 3.03
C MET A 223 10.26 5.92 3.60
N THR A 224 9.27 6.18 2.77
CA THR A 224 7.86 6.19 3.19
C THR A 224 6.98 5.37 2.26
N ASP A 225 5.95 4.76 2.84
CA ASP A 225 4.89 4.07 2.11
C ASP A 225 3.61 4.07 2.94
N ILE A 226 2.46 3.83 2.29
CA ILE A 226 1.17 3.66 2.97
C ILE A 226 0.90 2.20 3.35
N HIS A 227 1.60 1.25 2.75
CA HIS A 227 1.29 -0.17 2.87
C HIS A 227 2.20 -0.88 3.89
N ALA A 228 1.61 -1.52 4.90
CA ALA A 228 2.36 -2.18 5.97
C ALA A 228 3.34 -3.25 5.46
N MET A 229 2.95 -4.01 4.42
CA MET A 229 3.82 -5.01 3.79
C MET A 229 4.98 -4.37 3.03
N ALA A 230 4.78 -3.21 2.41
CA ALA A 230 5.85 -2.45 1.75
C ALA A 230 6.87 -1.93 2.79
N LEU A 231 6.37 -1.34 3.88
CA LEU A 231 7.23 -0.84 4.96
C LEU A 231 8.11 -1.94 5.56
N GLU A 232 7.54 -3.12 5.83
CA GLU A 232 8.32 -4.24 6.37
C GLU A 232 9.29 -4.82 5.33
N SER A 233 8.90 -4.83 4.05
CA SER A 233 9.77 -5.23 2.95
C SER A 233 10.98 -4.29 2.83
N ALA A 234 10.76 -2.98 2.88
CA ALA A 234 11.82 -1.99 2.87
C ALA A 234 12.76 -2.11 4.08
N ARG A 235 12.21 -2.31 5.29
CA ARG A 235 13.02 -2.56 6.50
C ARG A 235 13.88 -3.80 6.37
N ARG A 236 13.31 -4.90 5.86
CA ARG A 236 14.06 -6.14 5.63
C ARG A 236 15.13 -5.97 4.56
N THR A 237 14.82 -5.30 3.46
CA THR A 237 15.81 -5.01 2.41
C THR A 237 16.99 -4.22 2.96
N LEU A 238 16.75 -3.17 3.76
CA LEU A 238 17.85 -2.44 4.42
C LEU A 238 18.67 -3.34 5.36
N ARG A 239 18.00 -4.05 6.27
CA ARG A 239 18.63 -4.88 7.30
C ARG A 239 19.50 -5.98 6.70
N GLU A 240 18.98 -6.76 5.77
CA GLU A 240 19.69 -7.90 5.16
C GLU A 240 20.88 -7.46 4.29
N ASN A 241 20.86 -6.23 3.78
CA ASN A 241 21.98 -5.62 3.04
C ASN A 241 22.90 -4.77 3.93
N GLN A 242 22.68 -4.71 5.26
CA GLN A 242 23.44 -3.91 6.20
C GLN A 242 23.47 -2.41 5.86
N LEU A 243 22.36 -1.89 5.36
CA LEU A 243 22.18 -0.50 4.96
C LEU A 243 21.46 0.29 6.05
N GLN A 244 21.70 1.60 6.09
CA GLN A 244 21.09 2.51 7.05
C GLN A 244 19.94 3.29 6.40
N GLY A 245 18.87 3.51 7.15
CA GLY A 245 17.73 4.31 6.70
C GLY A 245 16.58 4.22 7.69
N THR A 246 15.70 5.21 7.65
CA THR A 246 14.46 5.24 8.42
C THR A 246 13.29 4.91 7.51
N VAL A 247 12.40 4.02 7.95
CA VAL A 247 11.21 3.62 7.20
C VAL A 247 9.96 3.99 7.99
N LEU A 248 9.13 4.87 7.44
CA LEU A 248 7.95 5.46 8.09
C LEU A 248 6.68 5.18 7.30
N ALA A 249 5.56 5.00 8.01
CA ALA A 249 4.25 5.06 7.39
C ALA A 249 3.88 6.52 7.14
N SER A 250 3.52 6.87 5.89
CA SER A 250 3.08 8.22 5.53
C SER A 250 2.26 8.18 4.25
N ASP A 251 1.13 8.87 4.25
CA ASP A 251 0.40 9.20 3.05
C ASP A 251 1.02 10.48 2.47
N VAL A 252 1.77 10.30 1.38
CA VAL A 252 2.65 11.31 0.78
C VAL A 252 3.55 11.93 1.86
N PHE A 253 3.29 13.16 2.29
CA PHE A 253 4.08 13.88 3.30
C PHE A 253 3.42 13.96 4.68
N SER A 254 2.29 13.26 4.90
CA SER A 254 1.48 13.44 6.13
C SER A 254 2.25 13.23 7.43
N HIS A 255 3.30 12.41 7.42
CA HIS A 255 4.15 12.09 8.57
C HIS A 255 5.63 12.29 8.27
N VAL A 256 5.94 13.08 7.26
CA VAL A 256 7.32 13.45 6.89
C VAL A 256 7.69 14.77 7.53
N GLU A 257 8.76 14.78 8.30
CA GLU A 257 9.32 15.99 8.91
C GLU A 257 10.60 16.41 8.21
N GLY A 258 10.85 17.73 8.20
CA GLY A 258 12.09 18.31 7.68
C GLY A 258 12.08 18.63 6.19
N LYS A 259 13.28 18.90 5.67
CA LYS A 259 13.54 19.23 4.27
C LYS A 259 14.67 18.41 3.70
N PHE A 260 14.60 18.11 2.41
CA PHE A 260 15.46 17.15 1.73
C PHE A 260 16.26 17.79 0.60
N ASP A 261 17.46 17.28 0.38
CA ASP A 261 18.28 17.60 -0.78
C ASP A 261 17.78 16.89 -2.03
N LEU A 262 17.21 15.67 -1.85
CA LEU A 262 16.56 14.89 -2.90
C LEU A 262 15.27 14.25 -2.39
N ILE A 263 14.17 14.52 -3.08
CA ILE A 263 12.93 13.75 -2.98
C ILE A 263 12.82 12.92 -4.25
N ILE A 264 12.66 11.61 -4.10
CA ILE A 264 12.63 10.67 -5.23
C ILE A 264 11.41 9.77 -5.13
N SER A 265 10.78 9.43 -6.26
CA SER A 265 9.61 8.54 -6.28
C SER A 265 9.43 7.84 -7.63
N ASN A 266 8.99 6.60 -7.55
CA ASN A 266 8.31 5.88 -8.63
C ASN A 266 6.85 5.65 -8.18
N PRO A 267 5.98 6.65 -8.34
CA PRO A 267 4.63 6.59 -7.78
C PRO A 267 3.76 5.56 -8.52
N PRO A 268 2.69 5.03 -7.87
CA PRO A 268 1.81 4.03 -8.47
C PRO A 268 1.07 4.58 -9.68
N PHE A 269 0.95 3.77 -10.74
CA PHE A 269 0.28 4.14 -12.01
C PHE A 269 -1.04 3.43 -12.25
N HIS A 270 -1.42 2.43 -11.40
CA HIS A 270 -2.45 1.45 -11.74
C HIS A 270 -3.62 1.36 -10.74
N ASP A 271 -3.57 2.01 -9.60
CA ASP A 271 -4.59 1.89 -8.55
C ASP A 271 -5.71 2.93 -8.69
N GLY A 272 -6.57 2.73 -9.71
CA GLY A 272 -7.67 3.66 -10.01
C GLY A 272 -7.12 5.00 -10.55
N ILE A 273 -7.36 5.28 -11.82
CA ILE A 273 -6.76 6.43 -12.54
C ILE A 273 -6.91 7.73 -11.75
N ASP A 274 -8.07 7.99 -11.16
CA ASP A 274 -8.35 9.24 -10.44
C ASP A 274 -7.62 9.33 -9.09
N THR A 275 -7.50 8.24 -8.34
CA THR A 275 -6.84 8.23 -7.01
C THR A 275 -5.32 8.36 -7.15
N ALA A 276 -4.72 7.63 -8.09
CA ALA A 276 -3.28 7.72 -8.36
C ALA A 276 -2.88 9.10 -8.88
N TYR A 277 -3.67 9.71 -9.75
CA TYR A 277 -3.45 11.07 -10.22
C TYR A 277 -3.51 12.11 -9.10
N THR A 278 -4.49 11.98 -8.21
CA THR A 278 -4.62 12.87 -7.05
C THR A 278 -3.39 12.77 -6.14
N ALA A 279 -2.95 11.56 -5.81
CA ALA A 279 -1.79 11.34 -4.94
C ALA A 279 -0.50 11.91 -5.56
N VAL A 280 -0.27 11.72 -6.86
CA VAL A 280 0.92 12.25 -7.54
C VAL A 280 0.88 13.77 -7.68
N ASN A 281 -0.28 14.33 -7.99
CA ASN A 281 -0.41 15.79 -8.06
C ASN A 281 -0.17 16.43 -6.67
N GLU A 282 -0.68 15.83 -5.60
CA GLU A 282 -0.40 16.27 -4.22
C GLU A 282 1.09 16.09 -3.86
N LEU A 283 1.73 14.99 -4.30
CA LEU A 283 3.17 14.80 -4.13
C LEU A 283 3.95 15.94 -4.79
N ILE A 284 3.68 16.25 -6.05
CA ILE A 284 4.38 17.31 -6.80
C ILE A 284 4.15 18.67 -6.12
N LYS A 285 2.91 18.98 -5.79
CA LYS A 285 2.52 20.24 -5.14
C LYS A 285 3.21 20.44 -3.79
N GLN A 286 3.19 19.41 -2.94
CA GLN A 286 3.73 19.48 -1.58
C GLN A 286 5.26 19.38 -1.54
N ALA A 287 5.90 18.71 -2.51
CA ALA A 287 7.34 18.53 -2.55
C ALA A 287 8.11 19.83 -2.41
N LYS A 288 7.59 20.93 -2.99
CA LYS A 288 8.20 22.27 -2.88
C LYS A 288 8.43 22.73 -1.44
N TRP A 289 7.53 22.36 -0.52
CA TRP A 289 7.63 22.73 0.90
C TRP A 289 8.63 21.88 1.67
N HIS A 290 8.93 20.67 1.16
CA HIS A 290 9.84 19.70 1.74
C HIS A 290 11.22 19.67 1.06
N LEU A 291 11.46 20.50 0.06
CA LEU A 291 12.78 20.67 -0.54
C LEU A 291 13.58 21.74 0.20
N LYS A 292 14.87 21.50 0.37
CA LYS A 292 15.85 22.55 0.72
C LYS A 292 16.04 23.49 -0.46
N THR A 293 16.60 24.65 -0.23
CA THR A 293 17.00 25.57 -1.32
C THR A 293 17.95 24.86 -2.27
N GLY A 294 17.59 24.78 -3.55
CA GLY A 294 18.32 24.03 -4.58
C GLY A 294 18.15 22.52 -4.52
N GLY A 295 17.32 22.00 -3.60
CA GLY A 295 16.96 20.59 -3.54
C GLY A 295 16.18 20.15 -4.77
N GLU A 296 16.16 18.86 -5.03
CA GLU A 296 15.61 18.26 -6.25
C GLU A 296 14.44 17.33 -5.94
N LEU A 297 13.35 17.44 -6.71
CA LEU A 297 12.34 16.40 -6.84
C LEU A 297 12.63 15.62 -8.14
N ARG A 298 12.80 14.29 -8.03
CA ARG A 298 13.01 13.40 -9.17
C ARG A 298 11.94 12.31 -9.21
N ILE A 299 11.19 12.26 -10.31
CA ILE A 299 10.06 11.33 -10.46
C ILE A 299 10.17 10.59 -11.78
N VAL A 300 9.90 9.28 -11.78
CA VAL A 300 9.66 8.53 -13.01
C VAL A 300 8.16 8.38 -13.25
N ALA A 301 7.76 8.49 -14.51
CA ALA A 301 6.39 8.36 -14.96
C ALA A 301 6.26 7.58 -16.24
N ASN A 302 5.12 6.97 -16.50
CA ASN A 302 4.77 6.51 -17.84
C ASN A 302 4.75 7.72 -18.81
N ALA A 303 5.30 7.54 -19.99
CA ALA A 303 5.58 8.62 -20.94
C ALA A 303 4.34 9.40 -21.42
N PHE A 304 3.13 8.83 -21.28
CA PHE A 304 1.85 9.44 -21.67
C PHE A 304 1.14 10.20 -20.52
N LEU A 305 1.69 10.17 -19.30
CA LEU A 305 1.06 10.81 -18.15
C LEU A 305 1.35 12.33 -18.12
N PRO A 306 0.43 13.17 -17.60
CA PRO A 306 0.52 14.63 -17.65
C PRO A 306 1.44 15.21 -16.56
N TYR A 307 2.51 14.50 -16.17
CA TYR A 307 3.41 14.95 -15.09
C TYR A 307 4.18 16.21 -15.47
N ALA A 308 4.53 16.37 -16.74
CA ALA A 308 5.18 17.59 -17.22
C ALA A 308 4.38 18.84 -16.89
N ASP A 309 3.07 18.82 -17.17
CA ASP A 309 2.18 19.96 -16.94
C ASP A 309 2.07 20.30 -15.45
N TRP A 310 1.97 19.29 -14.58
CA TRP A 310 1.92 19.50 -13.12
C TRP A 310 3.25 20.03 -12.56
N LEU A 311 4.37 19.52 -13.06
CA LEU A 311 5.70 20.00 -12.66
C LEU A 311 5.89 21.48 -13.08
N GLU A 312 5.50 21.85 -14.29
CA GLU A 312 5.54 23.24 -14.77
C GLU A 312 4.61 24.14 -13.98
N GLN A 313 3.41 23.69 -13.66
CA GLN A 313 2.45 24.44 -12.86
C GLN A 313 2.99 24.79 -11.47
N HIS A 314 3.71 23.87 -10.81
CA HIS A 314 4.16 24.05 -9.42
C HIS A 314 5.59 24.55 -9.29
N PHE A 315 6.47 24.25 -10.25
CA PHE A 315 7.90 24.61 -10.24
C PHE A 315 8.32 25.57 -11.36
N GLY A 316 7.45 25.83 -12.33
CA GLY A 316 7.71 26.74 -13.45
C GLY A 316 8.45 26.12 -14.63
N SER A 317 9.25 25.09 -14.41
CA SER A 317 9.98 24.36 -15.45
C SER A 317 10.31 22.96 -14.98
N HIS A 318 10.63 22.06 -15.92
CA HIS A 318 11.13 20.73 -15.61
C HIS A 318 12.25 20.34 -16.58
N GLU A 319 13.03 19.36 -16.17
CA GLU A 319 14.05 18.71 -17.01
C GLU A 319 13.68 17.22 -17.19
N VAL A 320 13.93 16.67 -18.38
CA VAL A 320 13.81 15.23 -18.63
C VAL A 320 15.21 14.62 -18.65
N LEU A 321 15.58 13.94 -17.56
CA LEU A 321 16.92 13.37 -17.37
C LEU A 321 17.15 12.10 -18.22
N ALA A 322 16.09 11.31 -18.40
CA ALA A 322 16.11 10.09 -19.22
C ALA A 322 14.71 9.77 -19.74
N LYS A 323 14.65 9.10 -20.88
CA LYS A 323 13.39 8.60 -21.46
C LYS A 323 13.62 7.34 -22.29
N ASN A 324 12.59 6.52 -22.35
CA ASN A 324 12.44 5.41 -23.29
C ASN A 324 11.00 5.38 -23.84
N ASN A 325 10.61 4.32 -24.53
CA ASN A 325 9.27 4.22 -25.12
C ASN A 325 8.14 4.14 -24.09
N LYS A 326 8.43 3.76 -22.84
CA LYS A 326 7.43 3.56 -21.79
C LYS A 326 7.49 4.61 -20.68
N PHE A 327 8.70 5.09 -20.35
CA PHE A 327 8.95 5.92 -19.16
C PHE A 327 9.73 7.19 -19.47
N LYS A 328 9.51 8.20 -18.63
CA LYS A 328 10.32 9.43 -18.56
C LYS A 328 10.71 9.69 -17.12
N VAL A 329 11.93 10.13 -16.89
CA VAL A 329 12.42 10.62 -15.60
C VAL A 329 12.47 12.13 -15.65
N TYR A 330 11.69 12.74 -14.77
CA TYR A 330 11.60 14.19 -14.62
C TYR A 330 12.41 14.66 -13.40
N SER A 331 12.98 15.85 -13.51
CA SER A 331 13.66 16.57 -12.44
C SER A 331 13.18 18.01 -12.38
N VAL A 332 12.92 18.50 -11.16
CA VAL A 332 12.66 19.91 -10.88
C VAL A 332 13.44 20.32 -9.63
N ARG A 333 13.77 21.61 -9.50
CA ARG A 333 14.46 22.14 -8.33
C ARG A 333 13.60 23.13 -7.57
N GLY A 334 13.75 23.05 -6.21
CA GLY A 334 13.05 23.95 -5.25
C GLY A 334 13.80 25.24 -4.95
#